data_487bc3d86c30b6594c87ef93160f6921
#
_entry.id   487bc3d86c30b6594c87ef93160f6921
#
_cell.length_a   1.000
_cell.length_b   1.000
_cell.length_c   1.000
_cell.angle_alpha   90.00
_cell.angle_beta   90.00
_cell.angle_gamma   90.00
#
_symmetry.space_group_name_H-M   'P 1'
#
loop_
_entity.id
_entity.type
_entity.pdbx_description
1 polymer ?
#
loop_
_entity_poly.entity_id
_entity_poly.type
_entity_poly.pdbx_seq_one_letter_code
_entity_poly.pdbx_strand_id
1 'polypeptide(L)'
;MDEHQHLLLSKNISSQKSFKVLDSITDFDPNSSKLQVILAVEGGHNFYHYVQEPGVQSDVLENLRFHKQPGNPRLLYVTLTHLQQSKFCTHAFGMKLIKNRVFNPIGKSLNPLGRAFIREALSTQQGRRILIDVKHMSLKSRLSYYKLRKNEFPDAPIVATHMGITGVSYLNKPVHKIQSNIKKKCVEVFYWRSLGAMDSYFNPWSINLYDEDIEEIMLSGGLIGLSLDQRILGWGNVSKEHFSEKEYVESEFQLVKRPKYHTLSNQHHNSSQKLKDWQMRYFCNNWLHVIKVGLEVIGDEAWNHVCVGSDFDGLIDPVNDFKSAADYKFLFGRVVEWMPFVAEAMGIPMPAQDVQDKVRGLVFDNALGFLQEHYV
;
A
#
# COMPACT_ATOMS: atom_id res chain seq x y z
N MET A 1 4.99 -23.24 14.13
CA MET A 1 5.25 -23.70 12.77
C MET A 1 5.15 -22.47 11.89
N ASP A 2 6.18 -22.21 11.10
CA ASP A 2 6.39 -20.96 10.39
C ASP A 2 5.59 -20.95 9.09
N GLU A 3 5.03 -19.81 8.71
CA GLU A 3 4.27 -19.65 7.45
C GLU A 3 5.07 -20.11 6.23
N HIS A 4 6.39 -19.90 6.26
CA HIS A 4 7.30 -20.37 5.23
C HIS A 4 7.36 -21.92 5.15
N GLN A 5 7.41 -22.60 6.30
CA GLN A 5 7.32 -24.06 6.34
C GLN A 5 5.93 -24.56 5.90
N HIS A 6 4.87 -23.83 6.22
CA HIS A 6 3.54 -24.14 5.70
C HIS A 6 3.47 -24.01 4.18
N LEU A 7 4.10 -22.98 3.59
CA LEU A 7 4.18 -22.83 2.14
C LEU A 7 5.05 -23.89 1.47
N LEU A 8 6.19 -24.27 2.09
CA LEU A 8 7.04 -25.39 1.59
C LEU A 8 6.35 -26.74 1.74
N LEU A 9 5.71 -27.02 2.87
CA LEU A 9 4.88 -28.20 3.07
C LEU A 9 3.70 -28.23 2.11
N SER A 10 3.17 -27.05 1.76
CA SER A 10 2.12 -26.92 0.77
C SER A 10 2.56 -27.32 -0.64
N LYS A 11 3.81 -27.14 -1.04
CA LYS A 11 4.35 -27.67 -2.30
C LYS A 11 4.36 -29.22 -2.32
N ASN A 12 4.52 -29.87 -1.17
CA ASN A 12 4.62 -31.33 -1.04
C ASN A 12 3.28 -32.05 -0.80
N ILE A 13 2.19 -31.33 -0.47
CA ILE A 13 0.87 -31.92 -0.30
C ILE A 13 0.19 -31.97 -1.67
N SER A 14 0.30 -33.12 -2.31
CA SER A 14 -0.11 -33.49 -3.67
C SER A 14 -1.51 -33.08 -4.13
N SER A 15 -1.68 -33.15 -5.42
CA SER A 15 -2.84 -33.44 -6.30
C SER A 15 -4.29 -32.97 -5.93
N GLN A 16 -4.60 -32.60 -4.71
CA GLN A 16 -5.92 -32.10 -4.28
C GLN A 16 -5.97 -30.61 -3.98
N LYS A 17 -4.90 -29.83 -4.29
CA LYS A 17 -4.85 -28.43 -3.96
C LYS A 17 -5.60 -27.57 -4.96
N SER A 18 -6.39 -26.66 -4.42
CA SER A 18 -7.13 -25.64 -5.16
C SER A 18 -6.28 -24.46 -5.64
N PHE A 19 -4.94 -24.46 -5.43
CA PHE A 19 -4.06 -23.37 -5.87
C PHE A 19 -2.74 -23.86 -6.49
N LYS A 20 -2.10 -22.99 -7.29
CA LYS A 20 -0.78 -23.16 -7.91
C LYS A 20 0.05 -21.91 -7.60
N VAL A 21 1.23 -22.09 -7.01
CA VAL A 21 2.22 -21.01 -6.87
C VAL A 21 2.94 -20.83 -8.20
N LEU A 22 2.98 -19.60 -8.71
CA LEU A 22 3.70 -19.25 -9.93
C LEU A 22 5.13 -18.83 -9.58
N ASP A 23 6.09 -19.34 -10.33
CA ASP A 23 7.50 -18.88 -10.28
C ASP A 23 7.80 -17.84 -11.37
N SER A 24 6.92 -17.71 -12.39
CA SER A 24 6.95 -16.71 -13.43
C SER A 24 5.51 -16.41 -13.90
N ILE A 25 5.28 -15.25 -14.44
CA ILE A 25 4.00 -14.92 -15.09
C ILE A 25 3.75 -15.74 -16.35
N THR A 26 4.82 -16.27 -16.97
CA THR A 26 4.70 -17.18 -18.12
C THR A 26 4.01 -18.51 -17.77
N ASP A 27 3.94 -18.85 -16.48
CA ASP A 27 3.25 -20.03 -15.96
C ASP A 27 1.74 -19.79 -15.73
N PHE A 28 1.29 -18.55 -15.91
CA PHE A 28 -0.10 -18.16 -15.74
C PHE A 28 -0.98 -18.76 -16.83
N ASP A 29 -2.03 -19.45 -16.41
CA ASP A 29 -3.03 -20.03 -17.28
C ASP A 29 -4.42 -19.42 -16.98
N PRO A 30 -4.96 -18.56 -17.85
CA PRO A 30 -6.27 -17.92 -17.63
C PRO A 30 -7.43 -18.92 -17.62
N ASN A 31 -7.25 -20.15 -18.13
CA ASN A 31 -8.26 -21.19 -18.14
C ASN A 31 -8.14 -22.18 -16.97
N SER A 32 -7.18 -21.96 -16.08
CA SER A 32 -6.97 -22.83 -14.91
C SER A 32 -8.14 -22.76 -13.95
N SER A 33 -8.64 -23.92 -13.51
CA SER A 33 -9.60 -24.03 -12.41
C SER A 33 -8.94 -23.80 -11.02
N LYS A 34 -7.60 -23.71 -10.95
CA LYS A 34 -6.87 -23.50 -9.71
C LYS A 34 -6.60 -22.02 -9.50
N LEU A 35 -6.68 -21.56 -8.26
CA LEU A 35 -6.18 -20.25 -7.88
C LEU A 35 -4.67 -20.18 -8.13
N GLN A 36 -4.23 -19.20 -8.88
CA GLN A 36 -2.82 -18.96 -9.17
C GLN A 36 -2.28 -17.87 -8.26
N VAL A 37 -1.18 -18.14 -7.57
CA VAL A 37 -0.66 -17.35 -6.45
C VAL A 37 0.76 -16.93 -6.73
N ILE A 38 1.07 -15.66 -6.51
CA ILE A 38 2.41 -15.09 -6.49
C ILE A 38 2.75 -14.74 -5.05
N LEU A 39 3.97 -15.09 -4.62
CA LEU A 39 4.39 -14.90 -3.23
C LEU A 39 4.99 -13.51 -3.01
N ALA A 40 4.71 -12.95 -1.85
CA ALA A 40 5.34 -11.74 -1.33
C ALA A 40 5.56 -11.88 0.18
N VAL A 41 6.37 -11.00 0.77
CA VAL A 41 6.58 -10.96 2.22
C VAL A 41 6.20 -9.59 2.75
N GLU A 42 5.24 -9.54 3.64
CA GLU A 42 4.90 -8.34 4.39
C GLU A 42 5.64 -8.30 5.72
N GLY A 43 6.57 -7.36 5.81
CA GLY A 43 7.42 -7.16 6.97
C GLY A 43 8.78 -7.83 6.86
N GLY A 44 9.82 -7.03 6.62
CA GLY A 44 11.21 -7.49 6.54
C GLY A 44 11.70 -8.21 7.81
N HIS A 45 10.99 -8.06 8.94
CA HIS A 45 11.28 -8.80 10.17
C HIS A 45 11.20 -10.33 9.98
N ASN A 46 10.47 -10.82 8.99
CA ASN A 46 10.41 -12.23 8.65
C ASN A 46 11.75 -12.80 8.19
N PHE A 47 12.70 -11.95 7.80
CA PHE A 47 14.06 -12.37 7.45
C PHE A 47 15.02 -12.44 8.64
N TYR A 48 14.62 -11.98 9.86
CA TYR A 48 15.50 -11.99 11.04
C TYR A 48 15.67 -13.34 11.70
N HIS A 49 14.76 -14.27 11.49
CA HIS A 49 14.68 -15.49 12.24
C HIS A 49 14.62 -16.71 11.33
N TYR A 50 15.74 -17.38 11.20
CA TYR A 50 15.79 -18.82 11.20
C TYR A 50 17.10 -19.25 11.86
N VAL A 51 17.09 -19.26 13.18
CA VAL A 51 18.06 -20.03 13.94
C VAL A 51 17.48 -21.43 14.03
N GLN A 52 17.91 -22.34 13.16
CA GLN A 52 17.64 -23.77 13.34
C GLN A 52 18.43 -24.36 14.50
N GLU A 53 19.49 -23.65 14.95
CA GLU A 53 20.33 -24.06 16.07
C GLU A 53 20.59 -22.88 17.01
N PRO A 54 20.55 -23.11 18.36
CA PRO A 54 20.91 -22.08 19.34
C PRO A 54 22.36 -21.61 19.12
N GLY A 55 22.53 -20.30 18.86
CA GLY A 55 23.86 -19.68 18.70
C GLY A 55 24.24 -19.32 17.26
N VAL A 56 23.49 -19.74 16.26
CA VAL A 56 23.68 -19.31 14.86
C VAL A 56 22.77 -18.12 14.55
N GLN A 57 23.34 -16.94 14.39
CA GLN A 57 22.65 -15.77 13.89
C GLN A 57 22.59 -15.88 12.36
N SER A 58 21.40 -16.19 11.79
CA SER A 58 21.26 -16.19 10.34
C SER A 58 21.45 -14.76 9.79
N ASP A 59 22.24 -14.64 8.75
CA ASP A 59 22.38 -13.36 8.04
C ASP A 59 21.06 -13.06 7.29
N VAL A 60 20.47 -11.93 7.62
CA VAL A 60 19.24 -11.41 6.99
C VAL A 60 19.36 -11.35 5.46
N LEU A 61 20.54 -11.00 4.96
CA LEU A 61 20.81 -10.92 3.52
C LEU A 61 20.92 -12.31 2.89
N GLU A 62 21.42 -13.32 3.60
CA GLU A 62 21.44 -14.70 3.13
C GLU A 62 20.02 -15.26 2.97
N ASN A 63 19.14 -14.98 3.94
CA ASN A 63 17.73 -15.36 3.86
C ASN A 63 17.04 -14.70 2.66
N LEU A 64 17.36 -13.44 2.36
CA LEU A 64 16.85 -12.77 1.18
C LEU A 64 17.40 -13.41 -0.12
N ARG A 65 18.72 -13.69 -0.18
CA ARG A 65 19.38 -14.33 -1.32
C ARG A 65 18.80 -15.70 -1.63
N PHE A 66 18.38 -16.45 -0.63
CA PHE A 66 17.69 -17.72 -0.81
C PHE A 66 16.51 -17.61 -1.80
N HIS A 67 15.67 -16.58 -1.64
CA HIS A 67 14.49 -16.35 -2.49
C HIS A 67 14.83 -15.80 -3.88
N LYS A 68 16.06 -15.35 -4.09
CA LYS A 68 16.53 -14.86 -5.39
C LYS A 68 17.01 -15.99 -6.31
N GLN A 69 17.36 -17.14 -5.73
CA GLN A 69 17.94 -18.26 -6.48
C GLN A 69 16.86 -19.07 -7.23
N PRO A 70 17.19 -19.56 -8.45
CA PRO A 70 16.31 -20.49 -9.15
C PRO A 70 16.00 -21.74 -8.32
N GLY A 71 14.78 -22.24 -8.40
CA GLY A 71 14.35 -23.43 -7.67
C GLY A 71 13.83 -23.15 -6.25
N ASN A 72 14.13 -21.99 -5.67
CA ASN A 72 13.56 -21.55 -4.40
C ASN A 72 12.26 -20.76 -4.61
N PRO A 73 11.39 -20.66 -3.59
CA PRO A 73 10.17 -19.87 -3.68
C PRO A 73 10.47 -18.43 -4.07
N ARG A 74 10.01 -18.01 -5.23
CA ARG A 74 10.21 -16.64 -5.74
C ARG A 74 9.28 -15.66 -5.06
N LEU A 75 9.81 -14.51 -4.66
CA LEU A 75 9.05 -13.37 -4.15
C LEU A 75 8.94 -12.29 -5.21
N LEU A 76 7.76 -11.69 -5.38
CA LEU A 76 7.58 -10.52 -6.21
C LEU A 76 8.13 -9.27 -5.51
N TYR A 77 7.73 -9.07 -4.26
CA TYR A 77 8.16 -7.91 -3.46
C TYR A 77 8.29 -8.25 -1.97
N VAL A 78 8.94 -7.35 -1.26
CA VAL A 78 9.02 -7.34 0.21
C VAL A 78 8.65 -5.96 0.73
N THR A 79 7.74 -5.91 1.70
CA THR A 79 7.48 -4.71 2.51
C THR A 79 8.53 -4.65 3.63
N LEU A 80 9.37 -3.60 3.69
CA LEU A 80 10.50 -3.55 4.64
C LEU A 80 10.09 -3.54 6.11
N THR A 81 8.93 -2.99 6.40
CA THR A 81 8.40 -2.88 7.75
C THR A 81 6.90 -3.12 7.73
N HIS A 82 6.34 -3.46 8.89
CA HIS A 82 4.91 -3.56 9.07
C HIS A 82 4.46 -2.53 10.12
N LEU A 83 3.43 -2.81 10.90
CA LEU A 83 2.85 -1.88 11.89
C LEU A 83 3.71 -1.68 13.15
N GLN A 84 4.86 -2.33 13.25
CA GLN A 84 5.73 -2.32 14.43
C GLN A 84 7.16 -1.87 14.11
N GLN A 85 7.90 -1.55 15.17
CA GLN A 85 9.30 -1.15 15.06
C GLN A 85 10.14 -2.19 14.31
N SER A 86 10.96 -1.73 13.38
CA SER A 86 11.79 -2.54 12.49
C SER A 86 13.26 -2.16 12.59
N LYS A 87 14.16 -3.12 12.33
CA LYS A 87 15.61 -2.88 12.20
C LYS A 87 16.00 -2.31 10.83
N PHE A 88 15.07 -2.17 9.88
CA PHE A 88 15.36 -1.67 8.53
C PHE A 88 15.07 -0.18 8.38
N CYS A 89 13.92 0.25 8.86
CA CYS A 89 13.48 1.64 8.72
C CYS A 89 12.40 1.99 9.74
N THR A 90 12.08 3.27 9.84
CA THR A 90 10.93 3.75 10.61
C THR A 90 9.64 3.40 9.87
N HIS A 91 8.67 2.83 10.60
CA HIS A 91 7.33 2.57 10.07
C HIS A 91 6.40 3.77 10.23
N ALA A 92 5.35 3.85 9.41
CA ALA A 92 4.25 4.77 9.61
C ALA A 92 3.31 4.27 10.72
N PHE A 93 2.65 5.19 11.41
CA PHE A 93 1.67 4.82 12.41
C PHE A 93 0.41 4.25 11.75
N GLY A 94 0.01 3.04 12.12
CA GLY A 94 -1.18 2.38 11.57
C GLY A 94 -2.04 1.66 12.62
N MET A 95 -1.50 1.41 13.84
CA MET A 95 -2.18 0.62 14.87
C MET A 95 -2.72 1.50 15.99
N LYS A 96 -3.99 1.89 15.89
CA LYS A 96 -4.68 2.72 16.90
C LYS A 96 -5.27 1.89 18.03
N LEU A 97 -5.70 0.66 17.77
CA LEU A 97 -6.47 -0.16 18.69
C LEU A 97 -5.61 -0.75 19.82
N ILE A 98 -4.37 -1.09 19.53
CA ILE A 98 -3.47 -1.72 20.50
C ILE A 98 -2.53 -0.66 21.09
N LYS A 99 -2.67 -0.41 22.40
CA LYS A 99 -1.86 0.58 23.14
C LYS A 99 -0.50 0.00 23.59
N ASN A 100 0.27 -0.57 22.68
CA ASN A 100 1.62 -1.04 22.96
C ASN A 100 2.66 -0.12 22.32
N ARG A 101 3.79 0.13 23.03
CA ARG A 101 4.87 1.01 22.56
C ARG A 101 5.52 0.53 21.27
N VAL A 102 5.53 -0.76 21.00
CA VAL A 102 6.12 -1.33 19.77
C VAL A 102 5.44 -0.82 18.49
N PHE A 103 4.18 -0.38 18.56
CA PHE A 103 3.43 0.20 17.45
C PHE A 103 3.62 1.73 17.29
N ASN A 104 4.36 2.37 18.18
CA ASN A 104 4.71 3.78 17.97
C ASN A 104 5.94 3.87 17.06
N PRO A 105 5.92 4.73 16.03
CA PRO A 105 7.09 4.98 15.21
C PRO A 105 8.25 5.48 16.04
N ILE A 106 9.41 4.84 15.89
CA ILE A 106 10.69 5.31 16.47
C ILE A 106 11.78 5.10 15.42
N GLY A 107 12.82 5.93 15.46
CA GLY A 107 13.93 5.82 14.51
C GLY A 107 14.00 7.03 13.58
N LYS A 108 14.90 6.93 12.61
CA LYS A 108 15.16 7.99 11.65
C LYS A 108 15.34 7.41 10.25
N SER A 109 14.21 7.29 9.51
CA SER A 109 14.27 6.87 8.12
C SER A 109 14.89 5.46 7.90
N LEU A 110 15.52 5.22 6.76
CA LEU A 110 16.28 4.00 6.47
C LEU A 110 17.57 3.96 7.28
N ASN A 111 17.84 2.86 7.96
CA ASN A 111 19.11 2.62 8.60
C ASN A 111 20.12 1.86 7.68
N PRO A 112 21.36 1.63 8.10
CA PRO A 112 22.36 0.94 7.26
C PRO A 112 21.91 -0.46 6.80
N LEU A 113 21.30 -1.26 7.69
CA LEU A 113 20.79 -2.58 7.34
C LEU A 113 19.65 -2.50 6.32
N GLY A 114 18.72 -1.54 6.47
CA GLY A 114 17.65 -1.31 5.49
C GLY A 114 18.19 -0.95 4.11
N ARG A 115 19.22 -0.10 4.05
CA ARG A 115 19.88 0.23 2.77
C ARG A 115 20.57 -0.97 2.13
N ALA A 116 21.27 -1.79 2.94
CA ALA A 116 21.92 -3.01 2.46
C ALA A 116 20.88 -4.02 1.93
N PHE A 117 19.77 -4.17 2.65
CA PHE A 117 18.67 -5.06 2.26
C PHE A 117 18.03 -4.62 0.92
N ILE A 118 17.76 -3.31 0.75
CA ILE A 118 17.22 -2.77 -0.50
C ILE A 118 18.17 -3.02 -1.67
N ARG A 119 19.48 -2.77 -1.49
CA ARG A 119 20.49 -3.02 -2.53
C ARG A 119 20.54 -4.48 -2.92
N GLU A 120 20.50 -5.38 -1.95
CA GLU A 120 20.49 -6.82 -2.20
C GLU A 120 19.19 -7.23 -2.93
N ALA A 121 18.03 -6.74 -2.49
CA ALA A 121 16.74 -7.08 -3.09
C ALA A 121 16.67 -6.63 -4.57
N LEU A 122 17.04 -5.38 -4.85
CA LEU A 122 16.92 -4.79 -6.17
C LEU A 122 18.03 -5.20 -7.15
N SER A 123 19.20 -5.62 -6.67
CA SER A 123 20.30 -6.08 -7.50
C SER A 123 19.91 -7.34 -8.30
N THR A 124 20.32 -7.42 -9.56
CA THR A 124 20.18 -8.63 -10.39
C THR A 124 21.48 -9.45 -10.49
N GLN A 125 22.56 -9.00 -9.84
CA GLN A 125 23.88 -9.66 -9.90
C GLN A 125 23.91 -11.04 -9.25
N GLN A 126 23.06 -11.25 -8.23
CA GLN A 126 23.04 -12.50 -7.45
C GLN A 126 21.66 -13.17 -7.54
N GLY A 127 21.04 -13.19 -8.70
CA GLY A 127 19.76 -13.82 -8.93
C GLY A 127 18.64 -12.83 -9.29
N ARG A 128 17.40 -13.26 -9.14
CA ARG A 128 16.22 -12.49 -9.53
C ARG A 128 16.03 -11.25 -8.64
N ARG A 129 15.56 -10.15 -9.24
CA ARG A 129 15.14 -8.96 -8.49
C ARG A 129 13.92 -9.28 -7.62
N ILE A 130 13.93 -8.75 -6.39
CA ILE A 130 12.77 -8.70 -5.51
C ILE A 130 12.45 -7.23 -5.31
N LEU A 131 11.23 -6.81 -5.65
CA LEU A 131 10.82 -5.42 -5.57
C LEU A 131 10.62 -4.97 -4.11
N ILE A 132 10.65 -3.67 -3.89
CA ILE A 132 10.39 -3.08 -2.57
C ILE A 132 9.00 -2.44 -2.58
N ASP A 133 8.16 -2.91 -1.67
CA ASP A 133 6.88 -2.31 -1.38
C ASP A 133 7.05 -1.22 -0.32
N VAL A 134 6.54 -0.03 -0.61
CA VAL A 134 6.66 1.14 0.28
C VAL A 134 5.57 1.21 1.33
N LYS A 135 4.61 0.28 1.32
CA LYS A 135 3.59 0.21 2.35
C LYS A 135 4.22 0.14 3.75
N HIS A 136 3.58 0.74 4.72
CA HIS A 136 4.02 0.84 6.11
C HIS A 136 5.31 1.64 6.38
N MET A 137 6.05 2.07 5.38
CA MET A 137 7.19 2.97 5.61
C MET A 137 6.71 4.36 6.07
N SER A 138 7.41 4.98 7.01
CA SER A 138 7.21 6.41 7.29
C SER A 138 7.52 7.25 6.06
N LEU A 139 6.99 8.47 5.97
CA LEU A 139 7.30 9.38 4.87
C LEU A 139 8.81 9.56 4.67
N LYS A 140 9.58 9.76 5.76
CA LYS A 140 11.04 9.92 5.66
C LYS A 140 11.75 8.64 5.18
N SER A 141 11.21 7.48 5.52
CA SER A 141 11.72 6.20 5.02
C SER A 141 11.46 6.05 3.52
N ARG A 142 10.25 6.40 3.04
CA ARG A 142 9.92 6.43 1.61
C ARG A 142 10.82 7.37 0.83
N LEU A 143 10.94 8.63 1.25
CA LEU A 143 11.81 9.62 0.59
C LEU A 143 13.27 9.15 0.51
N SER A 144 13.77 8.48 1.55
CA SER A 144 15.12 7.91 1.55
C SER A 144 15.26 6.72 0.61
N TYR A 145 14.23 5.90 0.48
CA TYR A 145 14.17 4.80 -0.48
C TYR A 145 14.13 5.34 -1.92
N TYR A 146 13.27 6.30 -2.22
CA TYR A 146 13.17 6.92 -3.55
C TYR A 146 14.52 7.49 -4.00
N LYS A 147 15.21 8.20 -3.11
CA LYS A 147 16.55 8.72 -3.40
C LYS A 147 17.55 7.60 -3.71
N LEU A 148 17.56 6.52 -2.91
CA LEU A 148 18.45 5.38 -3.13
C LEU A 148 18.14 4.71 -4.47
N ARG A 149 16.86 4.42 -4.71
CA ARG A 149 16.38 3.77 -5.93
C ARG A 149 16.74 4.59 -7.17
N LYS A 150 16.46 5.91 -7.20
CA LYS A 150 16.81 6.78 -8.34
C LYS A 150 18.29 6.75 -8.68
N ASN A 151 19.14 6.72 -7.65
CA ASN A 151 20.59 6.81 -7.85
C ASN A 151 21.23 5.47 -8.22
N GLU A 152 20.73 4.35 -7.70
CA GLU A 152 21.41 3.06 -7.79
C GLU A 152 20.64 2.03 -8.64
N PHE A 153 19.30 2.16 -8.75
CA PHE A 153 18.41 1.23 -9.45
C PHE A 153 17.29 1.98 -10.19
N PRO A 154 17.63 2.89 -11.14
CA PRO A 154 16.61 3.72 -11.80
C PRO A 154 15.58 2.93 -12.60
N ASP A 155 15.92 1.71 -13.00
CA ASP A 155 15.08 0.75 -13.74
C ASP A 155 14.18 -0.12 -12.86
N ALA A 156 14.29 -0.03 -11.53
CA ALA A 156 13.45 -0.80 -10.63
C ALA A 156 12.13 -0.06 -10.36
N PRO A 157 10.96 -0.63 -10.68
CA PRO A 157 9.68 0.00 -10.35
C PRO A 157 9.43 0.00 -8.84
N ILE A 158 8.63 0.95 -8.39
CA ILE A 158 8.18 1.02 -6.99
C ILE A 158 6.84 0.31 -6.88
N VAL A 159 6.71 -0.58 -5.92
CA VAL A 159 5.43 -1.19 -5.56
C VAL A 159 4.87 -0.48 -4.33
N ALA A 160 3.57 -0.21 -4.34
CA ALA A 160 2.82 0.37 -3.24
C ALA A 160 1.51 -0.42 -3.06
N THR A 161 1.55 -1.48 -2.27
CA THR A 161 0.39 -2.37 -2.07
C THR A 161 -0.63 -1.76 -1.11
N HIS A 162 -1.84 -2.27 -1.09
CA HIS A 162 -2.95 -1.95 -0.17
C HIS A 162 -2.94 -0.51 0.42
N MET A 163 -2.82 0.47 -0.47
CA MET A 163 -2.74 1.89 -0.12
C MET A 163 -4.11 2.56 -0.07
N GLY A 164 -4.20 3.61 0.73
CA GLY A 164 -5.12 4.72 0.55
C GLY A 164 -4.35 5.98 0.18
N ILE A 165 -5.07 7.08 0.00
CA ILE A 165 -4.54 8.35 -0.44
C ILE A 165 -4.82 9.41 0.63
N THR A 166 -3.88 10.32 0.83
CA THR A 166 -4.07 11.46 1.75
C THR A 166 -4.87 12.60 1.12
N GLY A 167 -4.90 12.66 -0.22
CA GLY A 167 -5.56 13.71 -1.00
C GLY A 167 -4.86 15.07 -0.91
N VAL A 168 -3.58 15.10 -0.53
CA VAL A 168 -2.79 16.32 -0.37
C VAL A 168 -1.31 16.07 -0.60
N SER A 169 -0.58 17.13 -0.96
CA SER A 169 0.88 17.17 -0.88
C SER A 169 1.35 16.99 0.57
N TYR A 170 2.49 16.33 0.77
CA TYR A 170 3.08 16.23 2.12
C TYR A 170 3.53 17.58 2.69
N LEU A 171 3.67 18.62 1.86
CA LEU A 171 3.95 19.99 2.28
C LEU A 171 2.71 20.72 2.81
N ASN A 172 1.50 20.28 2.42
CA ASN A 172 0.22 20.94 2.71
C ASN A 172 -0.69 20.08 3.60
N LYS A 173 -0.12 19.39 4.58
CA LYS A 173 -0.89 18.55 5.50
C LYS A 173 -1.93 19.37 6.28
N PRO A 174 -3.19 18.89 6.39
CA PRO A 174 -4.27 19.62 7.08
C PRO A 174 -4.15 19.51 8.61
N VAL A 175 -3.02 19.94 9.17
CA VAL A 175 -2.70 19.85 10.60
C VAL A 175 -3.37 21.00 11.37
N HIS A 176 -4.00 20.68 12.51
CA HIS A 176 -4.57 21.71 13.37
C HIS A 176 -3.98 21.75 14.78
N LYS A 177 -3.32 20.68 15.22
CA LYS A 177 -2.68 20.60 16.53
C LYS A 177 -1.50 19.66 16.51
N ILE A 178 -0.46 20.00 17.25
CA ILE A 178 0.74 19.19 17.45
C ILE A 178 0.99 19.10 18.95
N GLN A 179 1.36 17.92 19.44
CA GLN A 179 1.65 17.69 20.85
C GLN A 179 2.78 16.68 21.03
N SER A 180 3.85 17.07 21.72
CA SER A 180 4.91 16.14 22.11
C SER A 180 4.41 15.14 23.15
N ASN A 181 4.78 13.88 23.00
CA ASN A 181 4.50 12.82 23.95
C ASN A 181 5.80 12.14 24.39
N ILE A 182 6.46 12.76 25.37
CA ILE A 182 7.77 12.33 25.90
C ILE A 182 7.75 10.87 26.38
N LYS A 183 6.64 10.42 27.01
CA LYS A 183 6.51 9.04 27.51
C LYS A 183 6.53 8.01 26.39
N LYS A 184 6.00 8.36 25.22
CA LYS A 184 5.93 7.49 24.04
C LYS A 184 7.10 7.69 23.05
N LYS A 185 7.95 8.70 23.27
CA LYS A 185 9.01 9.14 22.34
C LYS A 185 8.46 9.40 20.93
N CYS A 186 7.31 10.06 20.85
CA CYS A 186 6.66 10.41 19.61
C CYS A 186 6.03 11.79 19.69
N VAL A 187 5.74 12.36 18.53
CA VAL A 187 4.94 13.57 18.37
C VAL A 187 3.55 13.16 17.86
N GLU A 188 2.52 13.59 18.55
CA GLU A 188 1.13 13.40 18.14
C GLU A 188 0.71 14.58 17.26
N VAL A 189 0.30 14.27 16.03
CA VAL A 189 -0.18 15.25 15.05
C VAL A 189 -1.66 15.03 14.85
N PHE A 190 -2.44 16.10 14.93
CA PHE A 190 -3.89 16.07 14.78
C PHE A 190 -4.28 16.77 13.49
N TYR A 191 -5.12 16.12 12.69
CA TYR A 191 -5.54 16.56 11.38
C TYR A 191 -6.99 17.02 11.33
N TRP A 192 -7.25 18.03 10.49
CA TRP A 192 -8.56 18.13 9.86
C TRP A 192 -8.70 17.04 8.81
N ARG A 193 -9.94 16.66 8.49
CA ARG A 193 -10.17 15.71 7.41
C ARG A 193 -9.93 16.39 6.06
N SER A 194 -9.15 15.80 5.17
CA SER A 194 -9.04 16.24 3.79
C SER A 194 -10.31 15.89 3.04
N LEU A 195 -10.90 16.89 2.39
CA LEU A 195 -12.14 16.71 1.63
C LEU A 195 -11.83 16.08 0.27
N GLY A 196 -12.59 15.04 -0.07
CA GLY A 196 -12.63 14.44 -1.39
C GLY A 196 -13.88 14.86 -2.16
N ALA A 197 -14.13 14.23 -3.30
CA ALA A 197 -15.33 14.43 -4.08
C ALA A 197 -16.57 13.82 -3.42
N MET A 198 -17.74 14.36 -3.73
CA MET A 198 -19.07 13.87 -3.30
C MET A 198 -19.16 13.63 -1.79
N ASP A 199 -18.70 14.60 -0.98
CA ASP A 199 -18.69 14.57 0.48
C ASP A 199 -17.90 13.39 1.10
N SER A 200 -17.01 12.76 0.35
CA SER A 200 -16.05 11.81 0.88
C SER A 200 -14.86 12.50 1.54
N TYR A 201 -14.05 11.76 2.29
CA TYR A 201 -12.85 12.27 2.93
C TYR A 201 -11.69 11.30 2.71
N PHE A 202 -10.49 11.84 2.62
CA PHE A 202 -9.27 11.06 2.65
C PHE A 202 -8.80 10.79 4.08
N ASN A 203 -8.03 9.74 4.26
CA ASN A 203 -7.29 9.50 5.49
C ASN A 203 -5.92 10.21 5.41
N PRO A 204 -5.68 11.30 6.18
CA PRO A 204 -4.48 12.12 6.06
C PRO A 204 -3.22 11.50 6.69
N TRP A 205 -3.29 10.29 7.21
CA TRP A 205 -2.15 9.64 7.86
C TRP A 205 -1.06 9.25 6.86
N SER A 206 0.18 9.38 7.27
CA SER A 206 1.37 9.09 6.46
C SER A 206 1.55 7.61 6.08
N ILE A 207 0.71 6.72 6.58
CA ILE A 207 0.62 5.34 6.09
C ILE A 207 0.03 5.26 4.68
N ASN A 208 -0.66 6.32 4.24
CA ASN A 208 -1.20 6.51 2.91
C ASN A 208 -0.24 7.33 2.04
N LEU A 209 -0.50 7.34 0.73
CA LEU A 209 0.32 8.09 -0.23
C LEU A 209 -0.05 9.57 -0.25
N TYR A 210 0.96 10.41 -0.28
CA TYR A 210 0.86 11.82 -0.65
C TYR A 210 0.96 11.98 -2.17
N ASP A 211 0.64 13.16 -2.68
CA ASP A 211 0.67 13.43 -4.12
C ASP A 211 2.07 13.16 -4.70
N GLU A 212 3.13 13.54 -4.01
CA GLU A 212 4.52 13.30 -4.44
C GLU A 212 4.93 11.80 -4.36
N ASP A 213 4.31 11.01 -3.50
CA ASP A 213 4.50 9.56 -3.51
C ASP A 213 3.89 8.97 -4.81
N ILE A 214 2.71 9.45 -5.21
CA ILE A 214 2.03 9.00 -6.44
C ILE A 214 2.89 9.34 -7.65
N GLU A 215 3.38 10.60 -7.76
CA GLU A 215 4.28 11.05 -8.82
C GLU A 215 5.52 10.14 -8.90
N GLU A 216 6.17 9.89 -7.78
CA GLU A 216 7.39 9.08 -7.71
C GLU A 216 7.17 7.63 -8.16
N ILE A 217 6.04 7.02 -7.77
CA ILE A 217 5.69 5.66 -8.16
C ILE A 217 5.41 5.62 -9.66
N MET A 218 4.62 6.53 -10.20
CA MET A 218 4.30 6.57 -11.63
C MET A 218 5.53 6.79 -12.51
N LEU A 219 6.38 7.75 -12.15
CA LEU A 219 7.64 8.00 -12.86
C LEU A 219 8.62 6.81 -12.81
N SER A 220 8.43 5.90 -11.87
CA SER A 220 9.24 4.68 -11.78
C SER A 220 8.73 3.52 -12.65
N GLY A 221 7.59 3.67 -13.34
CA GLY A 221 6.89 2.54 -13.95
C GLY A 221 6.25 1.60 -12.90
N GLY A 222 6.00 2.10 -11.69
CA GLY A 222 5.51 1.33 -10.54
C GLY A 222 4.02 1.04 -10.57
N LEU A 223 3.54 0.35 -9.52
CA LEU A 223 2.13 -0.04 -9.39
C LEU A 223 1.59 0.30 -8.00
N ILE A 224 0.41 0.93 -7.97
CA ILE A 224 -0.32 1.29 -6.75
C ILE A 224 -1.52 0.35 -6.59
N GLY A 225 -1.53 -0.46 -5.54
CA GLY A 225 -2.67 -1.28 -5.15
C GLY A 225 -3.56 -0.53 -4.15
N LEU A 226 -4.82 -0.32 -4.47
CA LEU A 226 -5.78 0.34 -3.59
C LEU A 226 -6.39 -0.63 -2.60
N SER A 227 -6.34 -0.29 -1.31
CA SER A 227 -6.90 -1.08 -0.22
C SER A 227 -8.44 -1.13 -0.29
N LEU A 228 -9.00 -2.23 0.23
CA LEU A 228 -10.41 -2.34 0.55
C LEU A 228 -10.71 -2.15 2.05
N ASP A 229 -9.72 -1.74 2.87
CA ASP A 229 -9.95 -1.32 4.26
C ASP A 229 -10.58 0.08 4.27
N GLN A 230 -11.82 0.17 4.77
CA GLN A 230 -12.55 1.43 4.83
C GLN A 230 -11.83 2.51 5.65
N ARG A 231 -11.03 2.14 6.66
CA ARG A 231 -10.27 3.09 7.49
C ARG A 231 -9.11 3.70 6.69
N ILE A 232 -8.43 2.90 5.88
CA ILE A 232 -7.36 3.31 4.98
C ILE A 232 -7.91 4.26 3.92
N LEU A 233 -9.09 3.97 3.36
CA LEU A 233 -9.78 4.80 2.38
C LEU A 233 -10.30 6.14 2.95
N GLY A 234 -10.36 6.32 4.29
CA GLY A 234 -10.80 7.56 4.92
C GLY A 234 -12.14 7.49 5.64
N TRP A 235 -12.79 6.31 5.66
CA TRP A 235 -13.99 6.10 6.46
C TRP A 235 -13.67 6.02 7.96
N GLY A 236 -14.45 6.68 8.80
CA GLY A 236 -14.26 6.67 10.24
C GLY A 236 -13.42 7.85 10.78
N ASN A 237 -13.04 7.79 12.05
CA ASN A 237 -12.30 8.87 12.72
C ASN A 237 -10.79 8.60 12.71
N VAL A 238 -10.09 9.26 11.79
CA VAL A 238 -8.63 9.19 11.58
C VAL A 238 -7.97 10.53 11.93
N SER A 239 -8.29 11.11 13.07
CA SER A 239 -7.90 12.48 13.42
C SER A 239 -6.49 12.64 14.01
N LYS A 240 -5.85 11.55 14.46
CA LYS A 240 -4.57 11.63 15.17
C LYS A 240 -3.60 10.56 14.69
N GLU A 241 -2.37 11.00 14.36
CA GLU A 241 -1.25 10.16 13.98
C GLU A 241 -0.06 10.36 14.93
N HIS A 242 0.82 9.35 15.05
CA HIS A 242 2.07 9.45 15.79
C HIS A 242 3.25 9.48 14.82
N PHE A 243 4.19 10.42 15.06
CA PHE A 243 5.47 10.50 14.35
C PHE A 243 6.62 10.20 15.29
N SER A 244 7.69 9.59 14.78
CA SER A 244 8.94 9.51 15.51
C SER A 244 9.47 10.91 15.82
N GLU A 245 9.92 11.18 17.07
CA GLU A 245 10.56 12.45 17.42
C GLU A 245 11.79 12.75 16.54
N LYS A 246 12.49 11.73 16.06
CA LYS A 246 13.68 11.86 15.22
C LYS A 246 13.36 12.20 13.76
N GLU A 247 12.14 11.96 13.32
CA GLU A 247 11.65 12.30 11.97
C GLU A 247 10.81 13.57 11.94
N TYR A 248 10.30 13.97 13.11
CA TYR A 248 9.49 15.16 13.20
C TYR A 248 10.34 16.43 13.04
N VAL A 249 9.92 17.27 12.10
CA VAL A 249 10.51 18.59 11.86
C VAL A 249 9.39 19.61 11.90
N GLU A 250 9.40 20.51 12.89
CA GLU A 250 8.31 21.45 13.14
C GLU A 250 7.96 22.30 11.91
N SER A 251 8.95 22.75 11.15
CA SER A 251 8.77 23.57 9.96
C SER A 251 8.04 22.87 8.81
N GLU A 252 7.93 21.54 8.84
CA GLU A 252 7.18 20.75 7.85
C GLU A 252 5.68 20.69 8.18
N PHE A 253 5.25 21.16 9.35
CA PHE A 253 3.87 21.08 9.82
C PHE A 253 3.32 22.49 10.06
N GLN A 254 2.71 23.05 9.05
CA GLN A 254 2.01 24.32 9.19
C GLN A 254 0.62 24.09 9.78
N LEU A 255 0.30 24.84 10.86
CA LEU A 255 -1.04 24.79 11.45
C LEU A 255 -2.04 25.47 10.54
N VAL A 256 -3.05 24.73 10.12
CA VAL A 256 -4.12 25.22 9.25
C VAL A 256 -5.32 25.59 10.11
N LYS A 257 -5.80 26.84 9.99
CA LYS A 257 -7.09 27.24 10.57
C LYS A 257 -8.19 26.42 9.91
N ARG A 258 -9.18 25.99 10.71
CA ARG A 258 -10.34 25.25 10.18
C ARG A 258 -10.89 26.00 8.95
N PRO A 259 -10.83 25.39 7.77
CA PRO A 259 -11.55 25.95 6.64
C PRO A 259 -13.03 26.05 7.04
N LYS A 260 -13.76 27.04 6.53
CA LYS A 260 -15.22 27.09 6.68
C LYS A 260 -15.83 25.93 5.90
N TYR A 261 -15.71 24.71 6.43
CA TYR A 261 -16.45 23.58 5.90
C TYR A 261 -17.89 23.72 6.39
N HIS A 262 -18.81 23.57 5.48
CA HIS A 262 -20.20 23.35 5.83
C HIS A 262 -20.24 22.23 6.86
N THR A 263 -20.90 22.45 7.96
CA THR A 263 -21.28 21.42 8.91
C THR A 263 -22.03 20.36 8.11
N LEU A 264 -21.31 19.29 7.75
CA LEU A 264 -21.99 18.10 7.26
C LEU A 264 -22.96 17.70 8.36
N SER A 265 -24.25 17.82 8.06
CA SER A 265 -25.27 17.22 8.90
C SER A 265 -24.81 15.77 9.11
N ASN A 266 -24.81 15.34 10.38
CA ASN A 266 -24.69 13.92 10.74
C ASN A 266 -25.92 13.20 10.17
N GLN A 267 -25.96 13.03 8.85
CA GLN A 267 -26.93 12.16 8.21
C GLN A 267 -26.49 10.76 8.56
N HIS A 268 -26.98 10.26 9.69
CA HIS A 268 -27.01 8.85 10.00
C HIS A 268 -27.76 8.16 8.86
N HIS A 269 -27.03 7.54 7.97
CA HIS A 269 -27.59 6.75 6.88
C HIS A 269 -28.09 5.42 7.47
N ASN A 270 -29.38 5.38 7.77
CA ASN A 270 -30.04 4.23 8.44
C ASN A 270 -30.28 3.01 7.54
N SER A 271 -29.82 3.00 6.27
CA SER A 271 -29.96 1.82 5.41
C SER A 271 -28.58 1.24 5.05
N SER A 272 -28.48 -0.08 5.06
CA SER A 272 -27.25 -0.79 4.69
C SER A 272 -26.78 -0.46 3.26
N GLN A 273 -27.71 -0.24 2.32
CA GLN A 273 -27.39 0.11 0.94
C GLN A 273 -26.74 1.50 0.84
N LYS A 274 -27.29 2.50 1.52
CA LYS A 274 -26.67 3.85 1.54
C LYS A 274 -25.25 3.82 2.07
N LEU A 275 -24.98 3.01 3.10
CA LEU A 275 -23.64 2.85 3.65
C LEU A 275 -22.66 2.25 2.63
N LYS A 276 -23.10 1.22 1.89
CA LYS A 276 -22.30 0.59 0.81
C LYS A 276 -21.98 1.58 -0.31
N ASP A 277 -22.97 2.37 -0.73
CA ASP A 277 -22.81 3.41 -1.74
C ASP A 277 -21.81 4.49 -1.30
N TRP A 278 -21.85 4.89 -0.04
CA TRP A 278 -20.86 5.79 0.54
C TRP A 278 -19.44 5.22 0.49
N GLN A 279 -19.27 3.97 0.88
CA GLN A 279 -17.96 3.31 0.86
C GLN A 279 -17.39 3.19 -0.55
N MET A 280 -18.23 2.93 -1.57
CA MET A 280 -17.81 2.93 -2.97
C MET A 280 -17.34 4.31 -3.44
N ARG A 281 -17.98 5.40 -2.99
CA ARG A 281 -17.48 6.76 -3.26
C ARG A 281 -16.09 6.97 -2.70
N TYR A 282 -15.82 6.50 -1.48
CA TYR A 282 -14.47 6.58 -0.88
C TYR A 282 -13.44 5.81 -1.71
N PHE A 283 -13.78 4.61 -2.16
CA PHE A 283 -12.90 3.83 -3.02
C PHE A 283 -12.62 4.54 -4.35
N CYS A 284 -13.66 4.92 -5.08
CA CYS A 284 -13.52 5.64 -6.34
C CYS A 284 -12.81 7.00 -6.17
N ASN A 285 -13.03 7.70 -5.06
CA ASN A 285 -12.35 8.96 -4.75
C ASN A 285 -10.84 8.76 -4.56
N ASN A 286 -10.41 7.71 -3.86
CA ASN A 286 -9.00 7.37 -3.73
C ASN A 286 -8.38 7.01 -5.08
N TRP A 287 -9.05 6.16 -5.87
CA TRP A 287 -8.56 5.78 -7.20
C TRP A 287 -8.40 6.99 -8.12
N LEU A 288 -9.48 7.77 -8.28
CA LEU A 288 -9.48 8.90 -9.21
C LEU A 288 -8.58 10.05 -8.78
N HIS A 289 -8.27 10.18 -7.47
CA HIS A 289 -7.23 11.11 -7.04
C HIS A 289 -5.84 10.66 -7.53
N VAL A 290 -5.52 9.37 -7.44
CA VAL A 290 -4.28 8.82 -8.03
C VAL A 290 -4.21 9.12 -9.53
N ILE A 291 -5.31 8.88 -10.25
CA ILE A 291 -5.37 9.17 -11.69
C ILE A 291 -5.19 10.67 -11.95
N LYS A 292 -5.86 11.53 -11.18
CA LYS A 292 -5.74 12.98 -11.36
C LYS A 292 -4.30 13.48 -11.23
N VAL A 293 -3.59 13.04 -10.19
CA VAL A 293 -2.17 13.37 -10.01
C VAL A 293 -1.34 12.77 -11.15
N GLY A 294 -1.59 11.53 -11.51
CA GLY A 294 -0.84 10.85 -12.56
C GLY A 294 -1.01 11.46 -13.96
N LEU A 295 -2.22 11.92 -14.30
CA LEU A 295 -2.48 12.61 -15.56
C LEU A 295 -1.62 13.87 -15.74
N GLU A 296 -1.30 14.57 -14.64
CA GLU A 296 -0.42 15.74 -14.66
C GLU A 296 1.07 15.37 -14.88
N VAL A 297 1.46 14.14 -14.54
CA VAL A 297 2.86 13.69 -14.54
C VAL A 297 3.22 12.88 -15.79
N ILE A 298 2.39 11.91 -16.16
CA ILE A 298 2.64 10.95 -17.24
C ILE A 298 1.49 10.84 -18.26
N GLY A 299 0.49 11.73 -18.16
CA GLY A 299 -0.67 11.70 -19.07
C GLY A 299 -1.51 10.43 -18.92
N ASP A 300 -2.11 9.97 -20.01
CA ASP A 300 -3.06 8.84 -20.02
C ASP A 300 -2.46 7.51 -19.56
N GLU A 301 -1.15 7.37 -19.57
CA GLU A 301 -0.44 6.19 -19.01
C GLU A 301 -0.77 5.98 -17.53
N ALA A 302 -1.15 7.03 -16.78
CA ALA A 302 -1.53 6.96 -15.38
C ALA A 302 -2.58 5.87 -15.07
N TRP A 303 -3.48 5.60 -16.04
CA TRP A 303 -4.51 4.58 -15.89
C TRP A 303 -3.95 3.15 -15.76
N ASN A 304 -2.73 2.90 -16.23
CA ASN A 304 -2.07 1.59 -16.22
C ASN A 304 -1.35 1.29 -14.89
N HIS A 305 -1.20 2.28 -14.00
CA HIS A 305 -0.38 2.20 -12.78
C HIS A 305 -1.19 1.96 -11.49
N VAL A 306 -2.46 1.62 -11.60
CA VAL A 306 -3.32 1.39 -10.43
C VAL A 306 -4.03 0.04 -10.53
N CYS A 307 -4.00 -0.73 -9.45
CA CYS A 307 -4.75 -1.98 -9.33
C CYS A 307 -5.44 -2.08 -7.96
N VAL A 308 -6.11 -3.18 -7.69
CA VAL A 308 -6.68 -3.46 -6.37
C VAL A 308 -5.66 -4.20 -5.52
N GLY A 309 -5.38 -3.64 -4.33
CA GLY A 309 -4.58 -4.25 -3.27
C GLY A 309 -5.46 -4.50 -2.04
N SER A 310 -6.31 -5.51 -2.08
CA SER A 310 -7.44 -5.68 -1.16
C SER A 310 -7.07 -5.75 0.31
N ASP A 311 -5.91 -6.33 0.64
CA ASP A 311 -5.49 -6.66 2.00
C ASP A 311 -6.43 -7.67 2.69
N PHE A 312 -7.14 -8.51 1.90
CA PHE A 312 -8.01 -9.54 2.45
C PHE A 312 -7.23 -10.52 3.31
N ASP A 313 -7.89 -11.02 4.34
CA ASP A 313 -7.35 -11.88 5.40
C ASP A 313 -6.29 -11.21 6.30
N GLY A 314 -5.97 -9.91 6.05
CA GLY A 314 -5.20 -9.05 6.95
C GLY A 314 -6.04 -8.48 8.12
N LEU A 315 -5.42 -7.60 8.91
CA LEU A 315 -6.10 -6.91 10.03
C LEU A 315 -6.95 -5.72 9.52
N ILE A 316 -7.81 -5.96 8.55
CA ILE A 316 -8.62 -4.93 7.90
C ILE A 316 -10.04 -4.83 8.47
N ASP A 317 -10.66 -3.68 8.20
CA ASP A 317 -12.10 -3.44 8.34
C ASP A 317 -12.66 -3.22 6.93
N PRO A 318 -13.03 -4.31 6.21
CA PRO A 318 -13.31 -4.22 4.78
C PRO A 318 -14.58 -3.42 4.49
N VAL A 319 -14.61 -2.79 3.33
CA VAL A 319 -15.85 -2.17 2.81
C VAL A 319 -16.97 -3.21 2.75
N ASN A 320 -18.18 -2.81 3.12
CA ASN A 320 -19.28 -3.75 3.38
C ASN A 320 -19.70 -4.62 2.19
N ASP A 321 -19.43 -4.18 0.95
CA ASP A 321 -19.72 -4.96 -0.25
C ASP A 321 -18.70 -6.08 -0.50
N PHE A 322 -17.49 -5.98 0.07
CA PHE A 322 -16.36 -6.87 -0.24
C PHE A 322 -15.68 -7.30 1.06
N LYS A 323 -16.21 -8.31 1.73
CA LYS A 323 -15.70 -8.79 3.01
C LYS A 323 -14.63 -9.87 2.86
N SER A 324 -14.55 -10.47 1.69
CA SER A 324 -13.62 -11.56 1.40
C SER A 324 -13.29 -11.62 -0.10
N ALA A 325 -12.28 -12.41 -0.46
CA ALA A 325 -11.93 -12.66 -1.85
C ALA A 325 -13.10 -13.24 -2.69
N ALA A 326 -14.07 -13.94 -2.06
CA ALA A 326 -15.26 -14.45 -2.75
C ALA A 326 -16.18 -13.35 -3.30
N ASP A 327 -16.12 -12.15 -2.69
CA ASP A 327 -16.93 -11.00 -3.08
C ASP A 327 -16.29 -10.19 -4.23
N TYR A 328 -15.00 -10.44 -4.52
CA TYR A 328 -14.24 -9.69 -5.54
C TYR A 328 -14.90 -9.66 -6.91
N LYS A 329 -15.59 -10.72 -7.29
CA LYS A 329 -16.36 -10.82 -8.55
C LYS A 329 -17.41 -9.71 -8.74
N PHE A 330 -17.87 -9.07 -7.65
CA PHE A 330 -18.86 -8.00 -7.70
C PHE A 330 -18.23 -6.60 -7.81
N LEU A 331 -16.91 -6.49 -7.56
CA LEU A 331 -16.20 -5.20 -7.50
C LEU A 331 -16.29 -4.45 -8.82
N PHE A 332 -16.09 -5.14 -9.94
CA PHE A 332 -16.17 -4.55 -11.28
C PHE A 332 -17.49 -3.79 -11.48
N GLY A 333 -18.62 -4.43 -11.25
CA GLY A 333 -19.94 -3.82 -11.44
C GLY A 333 -20.17 -2.61 -10.54
N ARG A 334 -19.73 -2.69 -9.28
CA ARG A 334 -19.89 -1.58 -8.32
C ARG A 334 -19.00 -0.39 -8.67
N VAL A 335 -17.78 -0.63 -9.17
CA VAL A 335 -16.89 0.45 -9.61
C VAL A 335 -17.41 1.09 -10.90
N VAL A 336 -17.88 0.31 -11.87
CA VAL A 336 -18.52 0.81 -13.10
C VAL A 336 -19.72 1.71 -12.77
N GLU A 337 -20.51 1.36 -11.76
CA GLU A 337 -21.67 2.14 -11.32
C GLU A 337 -21.26 3.51 -10.75
N TRP A 338 -20.21 3.56 -9.90
CA TRP A 338 -19.90 4.77 -9.11
C TRP A 338 -18.80 5.65 -9.70
N MET A 339 -17.87 5.08 -10.46
CA MET A 339 -16.72 5.79 -11.01
C MET A 339 -17.10 7.01 -11.86
N PRO A 340 -18.08 6.96 -12.77
CA PRO A 340 -18.44 8.11 -13.61
C PRO A 340 -18.88 9.33 -12.79
N PHE A 341 -19.67 9.13 -11.75
CA PHE A 341 -20.15 10.23 -10.89
C PHE A 341 -19.02 10.89 -10.12
N VAL A 342 -18.07 10.08 -9.62
CA VAL A 342 -16.91 10.63 -8.90
C VAL A 342 -15.96 11.33 -9.86
N ALA A 343 -15.76 10.78 -11.08
CA ALA A 343 -14.92 11.39 -12.12
C ALA A 343 -15.47 12.77 -12.52
N GLU A 344 -16.78 12.88 -12.76
CA GLU A 344 -17.45 14.14 -13.06
C GLU A 344 -17.24 15.17 -11.92
N ALA A 345 -17.45 14.74 -10.67
CA ALA A 345 -17.28 15.61 -9.49
C ALA A 345 -15.82 16.06 -9.30
N MET A 346 -14.83 15.30 -9.81
CA MET A 346 -13.40 15.65 -9.78
C MET A 346 -12.92 16.39 -11.02
N GLY A 347 -13.79 16.59 -12.03
CA GLY A 347 -13.45 17.20 -13.31
C GLY A 347 -12.53 16.33 -14.18
N ILE A 348 -12.56 15.00 -14.04
CA ILE A 348 -11.81 14.06 -14.85
C ILE A 348 -12.69 13.62 -16.03
N PRO A 349 -12.30 13.92 -17.29
CA PRO A 349 -13.06 13.47 -18.45
C PRO A 349 -13.18 11.93 -18.48
N MET A 350 -14.42 11.43 -18.55
CA MET A 350 -14.68 9.99 -18.56
C MET A 350 -15.78 9.66 -19.58
N PRO A 351 -15.40 9.44 -20.86
CA PRO A 351 -16.35 8.98 -21.85
C PRO A 351 -16.98 7.65 -21.46
N ALA A 352 -18.29 7.49 -21.68
CA ALA A 352 -19.02 6.31 -21.23
C ALA A 352 -18.49 4.98 -21.81
N GLN A 353 -17.93 5.02 -23.03
CA GLN A 353 -17.31 3.87 -23.67
C GLN A 353 -16.02 3.42 -23.00
N ASP A 354 -15.30 4.32 -22.29
CA ASP A 354 -14.00 4.01 -21.69
C ASP A 354 -14.12 3.45 -20.27
N VAL A 355 -15.27 3.62 -19.62
CA VAL A 355 -15.50 3.26 -18.20
C VAL A 355 -15.17 1.78 -17.95
N GLN A 356 -15.70 0.89 -18.79
CA GLN A 356 -15.49 -0.55 -18.57
C GLN A 356 -14.03 -0.96 -18.75
N ASP A 357 -13.32 -0.40 -19.74
CA ASP A 357 -11.91 -0.69 -19.98
C ASP A 357 -11.03 -0.16 -18.85
N LYS A 358 -11.27 1.07 -18.36
CA LYS A 358 -10.54 1.63 -17.19
C LYS A 358 -10.77 0.80 -15.93
N VAL A 359 -12.01 0.37 -15.68
CA VAL A 359 -12.33 -0.49 -14.54
C VAL A 359 -11.72 -1.89 -14.68
N ARG A 360 -11.68 -2.45 -15.89
CA ARG A 360 -11.02 -3.73 -16.15
C ARG A 360 -9.50 -3.62 -15.91
N GLY A 361 -8.89 -2.51 -16.33
CA GLY A 361 -7.52 -2.17 -15.98
C GLY A 361 -7.28 -2.22 -14.48
N LEU A 362 -8.09 -1.50 -13.69
CA LEU A 362 -7.99 -1.47 -12.23
C LEU A 362 -8.12 -2.86 -11.59
N VAL A 363 -9.08 -3.67 -12.01
CA VAL A 363 -9.36 -4.95 -11.33
C VAL A 363 -8.51 -6.10 -11.82
N PHE A 364 -7.87 -6.00 -12.99
CA PHE A 364 -7.11 -7.12 -13.55
C PHE A 364 -5.95 -6.73 -14.48
N ASP A 365 -6.19 -5.99 -15.59
CA ASP A 365 -5.22 -5.90 -16.68
C ASP A 365 -3.93 -5.18 -16.27
N ASN A 366 -4.00 -4.15 -15.40
CA ASN A 366 -2.83 -3.39 -14.97
C ASN A 366 -1.88 -4.25 -14.12
N ALA A 367 -2.43 -5.05 -13.21
CA ALA A 367 -1.62 -5.97 -12.43
C ALA A 367 -0.98 -7.06 -13.32
N LEU A 368 -1.74 -7.58 -14.28
CA LEU A 368 -1.23 -8.56 -15.24
C LEU A 368 -0.11 -7.96 -16.10
N GLY A 369 -0.29 -6.75 -16.65
CA GLY A 369 0.73 -6.06 -17.44
C GLY A 369 2.00 -5.81 -16.63
N PHE A 370 1.89 -5.33 -15.41
CA PHE A 370 3.02 -5.16 -14.51
C PHE A 370 3.77 -6.48 -14.23
N LEU A 371 3.06 -7.57 -14.03
CA LEU A 371 3.66 -8.89 -13.84
C LEU A 371 4.35 -9.41 -15.10
N GLN A 372 3.79 -9.16 -16.29
CA GLN A 372 4.39 -9.53 -17.57
C GLN A 372 5.73 -8.82 -17.82
N GLU A 373 5.92 -7.64 -17.25
CA GLU A 373 7.18 -6.89 -17.35
C GLU A 373 8.18 -7.27 -16.24
N HIS A 374 7.71 -7.51 -15.03
CA HIS A 374 8.60 -7.57 -13.85
C HIS A 374 8.65 -8.94 -13.16
N TYR A 375 7.86 -9.93 -13.59
CA TYR A 375 7.80 -11.28 -13.00
C TYR A 375 8.00 -12.40 -14.03
N VAL A 376 8.89 -12.19 -14.98
CA VAL A 376 9.28 -13.16 -16.03
C VAL A 376 10.43 -14.05 -15.61
#